data_29c214cc843a2d60039c7f06a26784f2
#
_entry.id   29c214cc843a2d60039c7f06a26784f2
#
_cell.length_a   1.000
_cell.length_b   1.000
_cell.length_c   1.000
_cell.angle_alpha   90.00
_cell.angle_beta   90.00
_cell.angle_gamma   90.00
#
_symmetry.space_group_name_H-M   'P 1'
#
loop_
_entity.id
_entity.type
_entity.pdbx_description
1 polymer ?
#
loop_
_entity_poly.entity_id
_entity_poly.type
_entity_poly.pdbx_seq_one_letter_code
_entity_poly.pdbx_strand_id
1 'polypeptide(L)'
;MYQTPQNPIHPGSYTTTSTGTPVASDDHSLTVGADGPIVLHDAYAVEKLAQFNRERVPERVVHAKGTGAYGYFETTEDVSQYTRAALFQPGVKTELLIRFSTVAGESGSPDTWRDPRGFAVKFYTTEGNYDLVGNNTPIFFIRDAIKFPDFIHSQKRMPGSGLRDNDMQWDFWSLNPASAHQVTWLMGDRGLPRTLRHMDGFGSHTYQWINAEGERFWVKYHFKTEQGNEFFTQAQADEMAGKDADFHRRDLREAIERGNYPAWTLYVQIMPYEDAKTYRINPFDLTKIWPHSDYPLIKVGRMVLDRNPQNFFAEIEQAAFSPSNFVPGIAASPDKMLLGRIFSYPDAHRYRIGTNFAQLPVNAPHAAPVNNYSHDGSMRYNFNDPSVPTYAPNSLGGPHADAERADEGSWESDGELVRTAYTLRPDDDDFSQARTLYEVTMNDEERERLVSNISGHVGAVRSDEIRERAFQYWDNVHPELGSRVREAVAAAASGS
;
A
#
# COMPACT_ATOMS: atom_id res chain seq x y z
N MET A 1 1.28 -28.12 -21.78
CA MET A 1 0.68 -27.10 -20.88
C MET A 1 -0.43 -27.77 -20.11
N TYR A 2 -0.22 -28.00 -18.83
CA TYR A 2 -1.32 -28.41 -17.94
C TYR A 2 -2.15 -27.16 -17.68
N GLN A 3 -3.24 -26.98 -18.40
CA GLN A 3 -4.26 -26.05 -17.97
C GLN A 3 -4.92 -26.69 -16.75
N THR A 4 -4.80 -26.05 -15.60
CA THR A 4 -5.65 -26.37 -14.44
C THR A 4 -7.08 -26.29 -14.94
N PRO A 5 -7.92 -27.36 -14.81
CA PRO A 5 -9.30 -27.26 -15.22
C PRO A 5 -9.95 -26.22 -14.32
N GLN A 6 -10.11 -25.01 -14.80
CA GLN A 6 -11.10 -24.09 -14.25
C GLN A 6 -12.44 -24.65 -14.72
N ASN A 7 -13.00 -25.58 -13.94
CA ASN A 7 -14.40 -25.93 -14.10
C ASN A 7 -15.21 -24.85 -13.38
N PRO A 8 -15.77 -23.87 -14.11
CA PRO A 8 -16.72 -22.97 -13.49
C PRO A 8 -17.88 -23.83 -12.97
N ILE A 9 -18.31 -23.54 -11.75
CA ILE A 9 -19.57 -24.11 -11.24
C ILE A 9 -20.67 -23.60 -12.18
N HIS A 10 -21.25 -24.50 -12.94
CA HIS A 10 -22.37 -24.17 -13.84
C HIS A 10 -23.68 -24.20 -13.06
N PRO A 11 -24.55 -23.21 -13.20
CA PRO A 11 -25.89 -23.27 -12.63
C PRO A 11 -26.59 -24.58 -13.00
N GLY A 12 -27.12 -25.28 -11.99
CA GLY A 12 -27.78 -26.57 -12.17
C GLY A 12 -26.85 -27.78 -12.19
N SER A 13 -25.52 -27.62 -11.97
CA SER A 13 -24.62 -28.76 -11.77
C SER A 13 -24.90 -29.48 -10.45
N TYR A 14 -24.66 -30.76 -10.41
CA TYR A 14 -24.72 -31.52 -9.15
C TYR A 14 -23.46 -31.30 -8.32
N THR A 15 -23.59 -31.42 -7.00
CA THR A 15 -22.47 -31.25 -6.05
C THR A 15 -21.51 -32.45 -6.14
N THR A 16 -20.21 -32.16 -6.05
CA THR A 16 -19.14 -33.15 -5.98
C THR A 16 -18.20 -32.88 -4.80
N THR A 17 -17.45 -33.89 -4.40
CA THR A 17 -16.26 -33.71 -3.56
C THR A 17 -15.18 -32.95 -4.31
N SER A 18 -14.08 -32.52 -3.64
CA SER A 18 -12.91 -31.90 -4.26
C SER A 18 -12.21 -32.82 -5.28
N THR A 19 -12.46 -34.11 -5.23
CA THR A 19 -11.93 -35.10 -6.19
C THR A 19 -12.90 -35.45 -7.32
N GLY A 20 -14.04 -34.75 -7.39
CA GLY A 20 -15.02 -34.88 -8.49
C GLY A 20 -16.07 -35.99 -8.29
N THR A 21 -16.12 -36.66 -7.15
CA THR A 21 -17.13 -37.70 -6.87
C THR A 21 -18.50 -37.07 -6.58
N PRO A 22 -19.59 -37.46 -7.25
CA PRO A 22 -20.92 -36.96 -6.94
C PRO A 22 -21.35 -37.22 -5.49
N VAL A 23 -22.01 -36.22 -4.91
CA VAL A 23 -22.49 -36.24 -3.51
C VAL A 23 -24.00 -36.47 -3.50
N ALA A 24 -24.46 -37.39 -2.65
CA ALA A 24 -25.86 -37.75 -2.59
C ALA A 24 -26.74 -36.73 -1.85
N SER A 25 -26.18 -36.00 -0.89
CA SER A 25 -26.91 -35.00 -0.10
C SER A 25 -25.97 -33.90 0.38
N ASP A 26 -26.43 -32.65 0.27
CA ASP A 26 -25.80 -31.47 0.86
C ASP A 26 -26.35 -31.11 2.25
N ASP A 27 -27.50 -31.72 2.61
CA ASP A 27 -28.28 -31.35 3.80
C ASP A 27 -28.06 -32.30 4.98
N HIS A 28 -27.70 -33.57 4.71
CA HIS A 28 -27.64 -34.60 5.73
C HIS A 28 -26.33 -35.38 5.69
N SER A 29 -25.70 -35.52 6.85
CA SER A 29 -24.55 -36.42 7.05
C SER A 29 -25.00 -37.87 7.04
N LEU A 30 -24.09 -38.79 6.72
CA LEU A 30 -24.33 -40.22 6.86
C LEU A 30 -24.37 -40.59 8.33
N THR A 31 -25.46 -41.28 8.74
CA THR A 31 -25.69 -41.71 10.12
C THR A 31 -26.02 -43.21 10.22
N VAL A 32 -25.89 -43.75 11.40
CA VAL A 32 -26.36 -45.14 11.71
C VAL A 32 -27.82 -45.06 12.11
N GLY A 33 -28.73 -45.19 11.15
CA GLY A 33 -30.17 -44.98 11.33
C GLY A 33 -30.51 -43.47 11.35
N ALA A 34 -31.82 -43.15 11.31
CA ALA A 34 -32.29 -41.76 11.14
C ALA A 34 -31.84 -40.82 12.27
N ASP A 35 -31.79 -41.30 13.48
CA ASP A 35 -31.44 -40.53 14.68
C ASP A 35 -30.09 -40.97 15.31
N GLY A 36 -29.28 -41.72 14.56
CA GLY A 36 -28.02 -42.29 15.02
C GLY A 36 -26.82 -41.31 14.88
N PRO A 37 -25.66 -41.68 15.39
CA PRO A 37 -24.45 -40.90 15.26
C PRO A 37 -23.95 -40.82 13.81
N ILE A 38 -23.27 -39.69 13.49
CA ILE A 38 -22.58 -39.53 12.22
C ILE A 38 -21.44 -40.54 12.11
N VAL A 39 -21.26 -41.14 10.95
CA VAL A 39 -20.17 -42.09 10.67
C VAL A 39 -18.93 -41.42 10.15
N LEU A 40 -17.74 -41.86 10.62
CA LEU A 40 -16.45 -41.29 10.20
C LEU A 40 -16.12 -41.45 8.70
N HIS A 41 -16.77 -42.42 8.01
CA HIS A 41 -16.53 -42.59 6.57
C HIS A 41 -17.42 -41.69 5.68
N ASP A 42 -18.12 -40.70 6.27
CA ASP A 42 -18.72 -39.61 5.52
C ASP A 42 -17.62 -38.63 5.07
N ALA A 43 -16.93 -39.00 4.02
CA ALA A 43 -15.78 -38.21 3.51
C ALA A 43 -16.19 -36.81 3.09
N TYR A 44 -17.40 -36.60 2.57
CA TYR A 44 -17.87 -35.28 2.16
C TYR A 44 -18.13 -34.37 3.37
N ALA A 45 -18.77 -34.83 4.41
CA ALA A 45 -18.99 -34.05 5.62
C ALA A 45 -17.65 -33.65 6.27
N VAL A 46 -16.69 -34.58 6.34
CA VAL A 46 -15.33 -34.28 6.86
C VAL A 46 -14.63 -33.26 6.01
N GLU A 47 -14.63 -33.39 4.68
CA GLU A 47 -14.00 -32.44 3.75
C GLU A 47 -14.62 -31.06 3.86
N LYS A 48 -15.96 -30.97 3.83
CA LYS A 48 -16.70 -29.71 3.91
C LYS A 48 -16.38 -28.93 5.18
N LEU A 49 -16.41 -29.60 6.34
CA LEU A 49 -16.09 -29.00 7.63
C LEU A 49 -14.59 -28.64 7.75
N ALA A 50 -13.71 -29.49 7.27
CA ALA A 50 -12.27 -29.26 7.32
C ALA A 50 -11.87 -28.07 6.44
N GLN A 51 -12.43 -27.95 5.24
CA GLN A 51 -12.16 -26.80 4.36
C GLN A 51 -12.68 -25.51 4.98
N PHE A 52 -13.92 -25.51 5.49
CA PHE A 52 -14.51 -24.33 6.15
C PHE A 52 -13.64 -23.77 7.27
N ASN A 53 -13.07 -24.65 8.11
CA ASN A 53 -12.18 -24.24 9.20
C ASN A 53 -10.88 -23.56 8.70
N ARG A 54 -10.53 -23.70 7.43
CA ARG A 54 -9.27 -23.23 6.81
C ARG A 54 -9.45 -22.20 5.71
N GLU A 55 -10.66 -21.66 5.55
CA GLU A 55 -10.99 -20.65 4.52
C GLU A 55 -10.40 -19.26 4.80
N ARG A 56 -9.45 -19.14 5.68
CA ARG A 56 -8.81 -17.87 6.03
C ARG A 56 -7.31 -17.94 5.83
N VAL A 57 -6.76 -16.85 5.31
CA VAL A 57 -5.34 -16.50 5.46
C VAL A 57 -5.22 -15.41 6.53
N PRO A 58 -4.10 -15.28 7.23
CA PRO A 58 -3.91 -14.15 8.13
C PRO A 58 -4.18 -12.83 7.42
N GLU A 59 -4.87 -11.90 8.07
CA GLU A 59 -5.02 -10.56 7.50
C GLU A 59 -3.64 -9.86 7.44
N ARG A 60 -3.51 -8.88 6.56
CA ARG A 60 -2.30 -8.05 6.51
C ARG A 60 -2.12 -7.33 7.84
N VAL A 61 -0.87 -7.25 8.35
CA VAL A 61 -0.57 -6.55 9.62
C VAL A 61 -0.98 -5.08 9.58
N VAL A 62 -0.89 -4.46 8.41
CA VAL A 62 -1.46 -3.17 8.06
C VAL A 62 -2.15 -3.29 6.69
N HIS A 63 -3.05 -2.38 6.37
CA HIS A 63 -3.83 -2.42 5.13
C HIS A 63 -4.79 -3.64 5.01
N ALA A 64 -5.27 -4.18 6.13
CA ALA A 64 -6.16 -5.34 6.13
C ALA A 64 -7.50 -5.04 5.44
N LYS A 65 -8.15 -3.92 5.81
CA LYS A 65 -9.35 -3.43 5.13
C LYS A 65 -8.98 -2.78 3.80
N GLY A 66 -9.51 -3.31 2.70
CA GLY A 66 -9.25 -2.74 1.39
C GLY A 66 -10.03 -3.44 0.28
N THR A 67 -9.88 -2.91 -0.93
CA THR A 67 -10.48 -3.41 -2.17
C THR A 67 -9.56 -3.08 -3.35
N GLY A 68 -9.87 -3.61 -4.53
CA GLY A 68 -9.08 -3.32 -5.71
C GLY A 68 -9.85 -3.48 -7.00
N ALA A 69 -9.20 -3.11 -8.08
CA ALA A 69 -9.72 -3.22 -9.44
C ALA A 69 -8.57 -3.43 -10.43
N TYR A 70 -8.87 -4.01 -11.55
CA TYR A 70 -7.99 -4.09 -12.71
C TYR A 70 -8.19 -2.91 -13.65
N GLY A 71 -7.20 -2.70 -14.47
CA GLY A 71 -7.24 -1.69 -15.49
C GLY A 71 -5.96 -1.67 -16.31
N TYR A 72 -5.62 -0.50 -16.81
CA TYR A 72 -4.40 -0.31 -17.57
C TYR A 72 -3.76 1.05 -17.29
N PHE A 73 -2.47 1.11 -17.54
CA PHE A 73 -1.70 2.34 -17.64
C PHE A 73 -1.23 2.50 -19.08
N GLU A 74 -1.35 3.71 -19.61
CA GLU A 74 -0.88 4.09 -20.94
C GLU A 74 0.08 5.27 -20.83
N THR A 75 1.30 5.10 -21.32
CA THR A 75 2.30 6.17 -21.39
C THR A 75 1.98 7.07 -22.57
N THR A 76 1.61 8.33 -22.29
CA THR A 76 1.17 9.30 -23.30
C THR A 76 2.25 10.31 -23.69
N GLU A 77 3.26 10.48 -22.83
CA GLU A 77 4.36 11.42 -23.05
C GLU A 77 5.69 10.67 -23.20
N ASP A 78 6.62 11.26 -23.91
CA ASP A 78 7.97 10.70 -24.05
C ASP A 78 8.84 11.04 -22.83
N VAL A 79 9.12 10.04 -22.00
CA VAL A 79 10.04 10.14 -20.86
C VAL A 79 11.25 9.22 -21.01
N SER A 80 11.51 8.70 -22.21
CA SER A 80 12.61 7.78 -22.53
C SER A 80 14.00 8.36 -22.18
N GLN A 81 14.14 9.69 -22.20
CA GLN A 81 15.36 10.35 -21.76
C GLN A 81 15.70 10.12 -20.27
N TYR A 82 14.74 9.69 -19.45
CA TYR A 82 14.92 9.48 -18.02
C TYR A 82 14.91 8.01 -17.62
N THR A 83 14.19 7.16 -18.37
CA THR A 83 14.09 5.73 -18.04
C THR A 83 13.94 4.87 -19.30
N ARG A 84 14.61 3.71 -19.30
CA ARG A 84 14.45 2.69 -20.34
C ARG A 84 13.33 1.69 -20.07
N ALA A 85 12.65 1.77 -18.92
CA ALA A 85 11.60 0.82 -18.55
C ALA A 85 10.52 0.72 -19.62
N ALA A 86 10.21 -0.50 -20.08
CA ALA A 86 9.31 -0.73 -21.20
C ALA A 86 7.92 -0.13 -20.98
N LEU A 87 7.40 -0.19 -19.74
CA LEU A 87 6.06 0.37 -19.44
C LEU A 87 6.01 1.90 -19.62
N PHE A 88 7.14 2.60 -19.54
CA PHE A 88 7.22 4.06 -19.69
C PHE A 88 7.66 4.51 -21.08
N GLN A 89 7.71 3.59 -22.06
CA GLN A 89 7.93 3.98 -23.46
C GLN A 89 6.65 4.55 -24.08
N PRO A 90 6.75 5.57 -24.96
CA PRO A 90 5.59 6.23 -25.55
C PRO A 90 4.61 5.27 -26.23
N GLY A 91 3.32 5.39 -25.90
CA GLY A 91 2.26 4.57 -26.49
C GLY A 91 2.13 3.16 -25.91
N VAL A 92 2.99 2.75 -24.98
CA VAL A 92 2.88 1.43 -24.34
C VAL A 92 1.69 1.42 -23.38
N LYS A 93 0.85 0.39 -23.53
CA LYS A 93 -0.29 0.12 -22.65
C LYS A 93 -0.03 -1.14 -21.85
N THR A 94 -0.05 -1.02 -20.52
CA THR A 94 0.29 -2.09 -19.58
C THR A 94 -0.92 -2.41 -18.70
N GLU A 95 -1.30 -3.69 -18.60
CA GLU A 95 -2.31 -4.16 -17.66
C GLU A 95 -1.84 -3.91 -16.22
N LEU A 96 -2.78 -3.58 -15.34
CA LEU A 96 -2.49 -3.41 -13.91
C LEU A 96 -3.59 -3.93 -12.99
N LEU A 97 -3.18 -4.20 -11.76
CA LEU A 97 -4.06 -4.32 -10.60
C LEU A 97 -3.72 -3.21 -9.60
N ILE A 98 -4.73 -2.48 -9.14
CA ILE A 98 -4.57 -1.59 -8.00
C ILE A 98 -5.30 -2.14 -6.78
N ARG A 99 -4.71 -1.95 -5.59
CA ARG A 99 -5.39 -2.17 -4.32
C ARG A 99 -5.35 -0.93 -3.46
N PHE A 100 -6.53 -0.46 -3.07
CA PHE A 100 -6.75 0.59 -2.09
C PHE A 100 -7.04 -0.01 -0.72
N SER A 101 -6.65 0.68 0.36
CA SER A 101 -6.84 0.17 1.72
C SER A 101 -6.73 1.29 2.76
N THR A 102 -7.32 1.10 3.93
CA THR A 102 -6.91 1.84 5.14
C THR A 102 -5.56 1.31 5.62
N VAL A 103 -4.94 1.93 6.63
CA VAL A 103 -3.66 1.48 7.20
C VAL A 103 -3.87 0.74 8.51
N ALA A 104 -4.51 1.38 9.50
CA ALA A 104 -4.62 0.85 10.86
C ALA A 104 -5.84 -0.04 11.08
N GLY A 105 -6.86 0.03 10.21
CA GLY A 105 -8.10 -0.74 10.33
C GLY A 105 -7.90 -2.24 10.11
N GLU A 106 -8.52 -3.07 10.94
CA GLU A 106 -8.69 -4.50 10.74
C GLU A 106 -9.61 -4.79 9.55
N SER A 107 -9.68 -6.04 9.08
CA SER A 107 -10.44 -6.40 7.87
C SER A 107 -11.94 -6.06 7.90
N GLY A 108 -12.55 -6.02 9.10
CA GLY A 108 -13.95 -5.66 9.31
C GLY A 108 -14.20 -4.18 9.66
N SER A 109 -13.15 -3.35 9.74
CA SER A 109 -13.30 -1.93 10.08
C SER A 109 -13.99 -1.12 8.97
N PRO A 110 -14.64 0.02 9.29
CA PRO A 110 -15.21 0.89 8.28
C PRO A 110 -14.18 1.49 7.32
N ASP A 111 -14.53 1.62 6.06
CA ASP A 111 -13.72 2.25 5.02
C ASP A 111 -13.50 3.76 5.26
N THR A 112 -14.43 4.41 5.96
CA THR A 112 -14.46 5.87 6.13
C THR A 112 -13.75 6.37 7.39
N TRP A 113 -13.06 5.50 8.13
CA TRP A 113 -12.24 5.96 9.26
C TRP A 113 -11.12 6.89 8.80
N ARG A 114 -10.76 7.85 9.67
CA ARG A 114 -9.60 8.73 9.46
C ARG A 114 -8.33 7.90 9.50
N ASP A 115 -7.69 7.78 8.34
CA ASP A 115 -6.49 6.97 8.14
C ASP A 115 -5.83 7.37 6.80
N PRO A 116 -4.52 7.23 6.61
CA PRO A 116 -3.97 7.23 5.26
C PRO A 116 -4.60 6.11 4.43
N ARG A 117 -4.67 6.31 3.12
CA ARG A 117 -5.14 5.26 2.20
C ARG A 117 -3.95 4.68 1.44
N GLY A 118 -3.80 3.36 1.51
CA GLY A 118 -2.90 2.63 0.63
C GLY A 118 -3.32 2.80 -0.82
N PHE A 119 -2.33 2.96 -1.68
CA PHE A 119 -2.45 3.10 -3.13
C PHE A 119 -1.37 2.21 -3.76
N ALA A 120 -1.65 0.91 -3.86
CA ALA A 120 -0.69 -0.09 -4.32
C ALA A 120 -1.03 -0.54 -5.73
N VAL A 121 -0.12 -0.30 -6.68
CA VAL A 121 -0.28 -0.63 -8.10
C VAL A 121 0.71 -1.73 -8.48
N LYS A 122 0.23 -2.79 -9.09
CA LYS A 122 1.01 -3.84 -9.74
C LYS A 122 0.84 -3.71 -11.25
N PHE A 123 1.93 -3.40 -11.96
CA PHE A 123 1.96 -3.37 -13.41
C PHE A 123 2.49 -4.71 -13.94
N TYR A 124 1.72 -5.38 -14.80
CA TYR A 124 2.12 -6.63 -15.44
C TYR A 124 2.87 -6.32 -16.73
N THR A 125 4.13 -5.91 -16.60
CA THR A 125 4.94 -5.46 -17.75
C THR A 125 5.53 -6.62 -18.53
N THR A 126 6.04 -6.34 -19.74
CA THR A 126 6.76 -7.32 -20.56
C THR A 126 8.14 -7.68 -20.02
N GLU A 127 8.62 -6.94 -19.02
CA GLU A 127 9.92 -7.15 -18.35
C GLU A 127 9.79 -7.78 -16.96
N GLY A 128 8.55 -8.08 -16.52
CA GLY A 128 8.24 -8.59 -15.19
C GLY A 128 7.18 -7.73 -14.50
N ASN A 129 6.81 -8.10 -13.28
CA ASN A 129 5.93 -7.26 -12.47
C ASN A 129 6.67 -6.07 -11.87
N TYR A 130 6.14 -4.87 -12.04
CA TYR A 130 6.57 -3.69 -11.33
C TYR A 130 5.51 -3.30 -10.30
N ASP A 131 5.88 -3.16 -9.02
CA ASP A 131 4.96 -2.78 -7.95
C ASP A 131 5.31 -1.40 -7.39
N LEU A 132 4.39 -0.45 -7.51
CA LEU A 132 4.46 0.85 -6.84
C LEU A 132 3.52 0.85 -5.64
N VAL A 133 4.07 0.70 -4.44
CA VAL A 133 3.31 0.51 -3.20
C VAL A 133 3.27 1.81 -2.40
N GLY A 134 2.35 2.68 -2.75
CA GLY A 134 2.20 4.03 -2.23
C GLY A 134 1.00 4.28 -1.33
N ASN A 135 0.73 5.56 -1.09
CA ASN A 135 -0.39 6.07 -0.29
C ASN A 135 -1.06 7.28 -0.96
N ASN A 136 -2.17 7.75 -0.38
CA ASN A 136 -2.82 9.00 -0.79
C ASN A 136 -2.15 10.26 -0.23
N THR A 137 -0.99 10.13 0.39
CA THR A 137 -0.15 11.22 0.88
C THR A 137 1.28 11.09 0.32
N PRO A 138 1.96 12.21 0.03
CA PRO A 138 3.28 12.18 -0.59
C PRO A 138 4.42 11.80 0.36
N ILE A 139 4.14 11.63 1.64
CA ILE A 139 5.08 11.40 2.73
C ILE A 139 4.57 10.34 3.69
N PHE A 140 5.34 10.07 4.77
CA PHE A 140 4.97 9.12 5.80
C PHE A 140 5.38 9.62 7.21
N PHE A 141 4.98 8.92 8.26
CA PHE A 141 5.17 9.30 9.67
C PHE A 141 6.61 9.17 10.17
N ILE A 142 7.42 8.37 9.52
CA ILE A 142 8.76 7.97 9.98
C ILE A 142 9.72 7.91 8.80
N ARG A 143 11.01 8.12 9.05
CA ARG A 143 12.08 8.09 8.05
C ARG A 143 13.00 6.86 8.14
N ASP A 144 12.80 6.01 9.12
CA ASP A 144 13.58 4.79 9.32
C ASP A 144 12.67 3.60 9.64
N ALA A 145 12.87 2.50 8.94
CA ALA A 145 12.03 1.31 9.03
C ALA A 145 12.05 0.64 10.43
N ILE A 146 13.09 0.87 11.24
CA ILE A 146 13.17 0.32 12.61
C ILE A 146 12.01 0.81 13.50
N LYS A 147 11.48 2.01 13.22
CA LYS A 147 10.34 2.58 13.96
C LYS A 147 8.97 2.07 13.49
N PHE A 148 8.92 1.31 12.41
CA PHE A 148 7.63 0.90 11.83
C PHE A 148 6.79 0.04 12.77
N PRO A 149 7.34 -0.99 13.45
CA PRO A 149 6.56 -1.78 14.42
C PRO A 149 6.01 -0.93 15.58
N ASP A 150 6.82 -0.03 16.14
CA ASP A 150 6.40 0.84 17.25
C ASP A 150 5.31 1.82 16.81
N PHE A 151 5.48 2.43 15.62
CA PHE A 151 4.44 3.27 15.03
C PHE A 151 3.12 2.48 14.87
N ILE A 152 3.16 1.29 14.32
CA ILE A 152 1.95 0.49 14.10
C ILE A 152 1.33 0.05 15.43
N HIS A 153 2.12 -0.38 16.42
CA HIS A 153 1.62 -0.71 17.75
C HIS A 153 0.87 0.47 18.38
N SER A 154 1.36 1.71 18.22
CA SER A 154 0.69 2.90 18.73
C SER A 154 -0.67 3.18 18.06
N GLN A 155 -0.90 2.69 16.84
CA GLN A 155 -2.13 2.87 16.07
C GLN A 155 -3.14 1.72 16.25
N LYS A 156 -2.72 0.60 16.84
CA LYS A 156 -3.54 -0.61 17.02
C LYS A 156 -4.23 -0.60 18.39
N ARG A 157 -4.26 -1.72 19.08
CA ARG A 157 -5.04 -1.94 20.29
C ARG A 157 -4.14 -2.17 21.51
N MET A 158 -4.57 -1.65 22.66
CA MET A 158 -3.92 -1.92 23.93
C MET A 158 -3.94 -3.42 24.25
N PRO A 159 -2.81 -4.03 24.62
CA PRO A 159 -2.74 -5.48 24.90
C PRO A 159 -3.71 -5.94 25.99
N GLY A 160 -3.91 -5.13 27.02
CA GLY A 160 -4.74 -5.51 28.18
C GLY A 160 -6.23 -5.40 27.93
N SER A 161 -6.68 -4.40 27.15
CA SER A 161 -8.12 -4.12 26.95
C SER A 161 -8.63 -4.55 25.57
N GLY A 162 -7.75 -4.68 24.58
CA GLY A 162 -8.14 -4.84 23.19
C GLY A 162 -8.79 -3.59 22.58
N LEU A 163 -8.74 -2.44 23.23
CA LEU A 163 -9.31 -1.18 22.75
C LEU A 163 -8.25 -0.29 22.10
N ARG A 164 -8.67 0.52 21.14
CA ARG A 164 -7.85 1.63 20.62
C ARG A 164 -7.74 2.73 21.68
N ASP A 165 -6.63 3.45 21.65
CA ASP A 165 -6.33 4.45 22.67
C ASP A 165 -5.64 5.67 22.06
N ASN A 166 -6.25 6.84 22.22
CA ASN A 166 -5.70 8.10 21.73
C ASN A 166 -4.44 8.51 22.49
N ASP A 167 -4.26 8.07 23.75
CA ASP A 167 -3.04 8.31 24.52
C ASP A 167 -1.83 7.66 23.79
N MET A 168 -1.97 6.39 23.32
CA MET A 168 -0.90 5.71 22.58
C MET A 168 -0.51 6.45 21.31
N GLN A 169 -1.51 6.93 20.57
CA GLN A 169 -1.25 7.61 19.29
C GLN A 169 -0.53 8.94 19.51
N TRP A 170 -1.05 9.79 20.42
CA TRP A 170 -0.45 11.09 20.69
C TRP A 170 0.87 11.00 21.45
N ASP A 171 1.07 9.98 22.27
CA ASP A 171 2.35 9.71 22.91
C ASP A 171 3.43 9.46 21.85
N PHE A 172 3.16 8.53 20.93
CA PHE A 172 4.10 8.25 19.82
C PHE A 172 4.34 9.46 18.93
N TRP A 173 3.28 10.13 18.46
CA TRP A 173 3.44 11.25 17.53
C TRP A 173 4.18 12.42 18.17
N SER A 174 3.84 12.80 19.40
CA SER A 174 4.46 13.92 20.10
C SER A 174 5.92 13.66 20.50
N LEU A 175 6.30 12.41 20.72
CA LEU A 175 7.67 11.97 20.94
C LEU A 175 8.47 11.72 19.66
N ASN A 176 7.80 11.79 18.48
CA ASN A 176 8.40 11.59 17.18
C ASN A 176 8.10 12.78 16.24
N PRO A 177 8.81 13.92 16.38
CA PRO A 177 8.57 15.13 15.60
C PRO A 177 8.57 14.91 14.07
N ALA A 178 9.33 13.93 13.58
CA ALA A 178 9.34 13.55 12.16
C ALA A 178 7.94 13.25 11.59
N SER A 179 6.98 12.90 12.46
CA SER A 179 5.60 12.64 12.06
C SER A 179 4.78 13.89 11.73
N ALA A 180 5.24 15.10 12.09
CA ALA A 180 4.45 16.33 12.09
C ALA A 180 3.82 16.64 10.73
N HIS A 181 4.57 16.51 9.65
CA HIS A 181 4.05 16.77 8.32
C HIS A 181 2.96 15.77 7.93
N GLN A 182 3.19 14.48 8.15
CA GLN A 182 2.18 13.44 7.84
C GLN A 182 0.95 13.54 8.74
N VAL A 183 1.11 13.85 10.04
CA VAL A 183 -0.04 14.01 10.95
C VAL A 183 -0.87 15.24 10.57
N THR A 184 -0.23 16.33 10.09
CA THR A 184 -0.96 17.49 9.54
C THR A 184 -1.82 17.08 8.32
N TRP A 185 -1.29 16.30 7.40
CA TRP A 185 -2.06 15.72 6.28
C TRP A 185 -3.19 14.81 6.76
N LEU A 186 -2.90 13.95 7.74
CA LEU A 186 -3.87 13.00 8.29
C LEU A 186 -5.03 13.70 9.00
N MET A 187 -4.75 14.73 9.79
CA MET A 187 -5.79 15.48 10.52
C MET A 187 -6.53 16.46 9.61
N GLY A 188 -5.94 16.82 8.47
CA GLY A 188 -6.61 17.57 7.42
C GLY A 188 -7.61 16.70 6.62
N ASP A 189 -8.08 17.24 5.51
CA ASP A 189 -9.10 16.64 4.66
C ASP A 189 -8.65 15.32 4.02
N ARG A 190 -7.36 15.18 3.67
CA ARG A 190 -6.83 13.96 3.04
C ARG A 190 -6.92 12.69 3.89
N GLY A 191 -7.12 12.83 5.21
CA GLY A 191 -7.39 11.69 6.10
C GLY A 191 -8.78 11.06 5.89
N LEU A 192 -9.71 11.77 5.23
CA LEU A 192 -11.10 11.37 5.01
C LEU A 192 -11.52 11.55 3.55
N PRO A 193 -10.89 10.87 2.57
CA PRO A 193 -11.33 10.95 1.19
C PRO A 193 -12.79 10.49 1.08
N ARG A 194 -13.57 11.20 0.27
CA ARG A 194 -15.00 10.90 0.09
C ARG A 194 -15.21 9.52 -0.53
N THR A 195 -14.40 9.17 -1.53
CA THR A 195 -14.32 7.82 -2.09
C THR A 195 -12.87 7.54 -2.54
N LEU A 196 -12.57 6.29 -2.88
CA LEU A 196 -11.25 5.91 -3.41
C LEU A 196 -10.95 6.52 -4.78
N ARG A 197 -11.97 6.95 -5.51
CA ARG A 197 -11.83 7.60 -6.83
C ARG A 197 -11.48 9.09 -6.71
N HIS A 198 -11.81 9.72 -5.59
CA HIS A 198 -11.65 11.14 -5.34
C HIS A 198 -10.43 11.42 -4.43
N MET A 199 -9.34 10.72 -4.66
CA MET A 199 -8.08 10.94 -3.97
C MET A 199 -6.89 10.77 -4.91
N ASP A 200 -5.85 11.57 -4.70
CA ASP A 200 -4.56 11.38 -5.33
C ASP A 200 -3.84 10.15 -4.77
N GLY A 201 -2.87 9.63 -5.53
CA GLY A 201 -1.95 8.58 -5.10
C GLY A 201 -0.50 9.02 -5.27
N PHE A 202 0.38 8.52 -4.41
CA PHE A 202 1.80 8.86 -4.43
C PHE A 202 2.67 7.62 -4.22
N GLY A 203 3.82 7.58 -4.89
CA GLY A 203 4.85 6.59 -4.57
C GLY A 203 5.49 6.84 -3.21
N SER A 204 5.38 8.06 -2.69
CA SER A 204 5.90 8.62 -1.44
C SER A 204 7.42 8.62 -1.35
N HIS A 205 8.07 7.48 -1.60
CA HIS A 205 9.53 7.34 -1.65
C HIS A 205 10.16 8.08 -2.83
N THR A 206 11.46 8.28 -2.73
CA THR A 206 12.32 8.53 -3.87
C THR A 206 12.76 7.19 -4.44
N TYR A 207 12.68 7.06 -5.78
CA TYR A 207 13.17 5.92 -6.55
C TYR A 207 14.28 6.37 -7.50
N GLN A 208 14.92 5.45 -8.19
CA GLN A 208 15.88 5.74 -9.24
C GLN A 208 15.32 5.34 -10.60
N TRP A 209 15.41 6.23 -11.59
CA TRP A 209 15.22 5.92 -13.00
C TRP A 209 16.56 5.87 -13.71
N ILE A 210 16.68 4.95 -14.68
CA ILE A 210 17.90 4.72 -15.45
C ILE A 210 17.51 4.68 -16.93
N ASN A 211 18.10 5.56 -17.74
CA ASN A 211 17.82 5.63 -19.17
C ASN A 211 18.65 4.60 -19.98
N ALA A 212 18.50 4.59 -21.31
CA ALA A 212 19.19 3.67 -22.19
C ALA A 212 20.72 3.87 -22.22
N GLU A 213 21.18 5.08 -21.91
CA GLU A 213 22.58 5.47 -21.81
C GLU A 213 23.20 5.14 -20.45
N GLY A 214 22.38 4.64 -19.49
CA GLY A 214 22.81 4.35 -18.13
C GLY A 214 22.86 5.56 -17.22
N GLU A 215 22.36 6.73 -17.66
CA GLU A 215 22.24 7.91 -16.81
C GLU A 215 21.15 7.70 -15.77
N ARG A 216 21.39 8.20 -14.57
CA ARG A 216 20.55 7.99 -13.38
C ARG A 216 19.87 9.25 -12.95
N PHE A 217 18.60 9.13 -12.55
CA PHE A 217 17.76 10.22 -12.07
C PHE A 217 17.01 9.77 -10.82
N TRP A 218 16.83 10.66 -9.87
CA TRP A 218 15.93 10.43 -8.74
C TRP A 218 14.52 10.83 -9.13
N VAL A 219 13.53 10.05 -8.73
CA VAL A 219 12.14 10.23 -9.15
C VAL A 219 11.16 10.08 -8.01
N LYS A 220 10.12 10.92 -7.99
CA LYS A 220 8.92 10.77 -7.16
C LYS A 220 7.68 10.71 -8.05
N TYR A 221 6.73 9.81 -7.72
CA TYR A 221 5.51 9.55 -8.48
C TYR A 221 4.29 10.21 -7.87
N HIS A 222 3.46 10.83 -8.71
CA HIS A 222 2.24 11.55 -8.33
C HIS A 222 1.08 11.14 -9.25
N PHE A 223 0.15 10.32 -8.79
CA PHE A 223 -1.10 10.03 -9.49
C PHE A 223 -2.14 11.07 -9.09
N LYS A 224 -2.52 11.92 -10.02
CA LYS A 224 -3.55 12.95 -9.82
C LYS A 224 -4.89 12.43 -10.31
N THR A 225 -5.88 12.38 -9.42
CA THR A 225 -7.23 11.92 -9.77
C THR A 225 -7.88 12.85 -10.79
N GLU A 226 -8.46 12.28 -11.86
CA GLU A 226 -9.21 13.05 -12.87
C GLU A 226 -10.65 13.36 -12.42
N GLN A 227 -11.13 12.71 -11.35
CA GLN A 227 -12.45 12.94 -10.75
C GLN A 227 -12.47 14.16 -9.82
N GLY A 228 -11.30 14.75 -9.51
CA GLY A 228 -11.12 15.76 -8.48
C GLY A 228 -11.04 15.17 -7.06
N ASN A 229 -10.36 15.87 -6.17
CA ASN A 229 -10.30 15.50 -4.77
C ASN A 229 -11.58 15.94 -4.05
N GLU A 230 -12.22 15.00 -3.34
CA GLU A 230 -13.39 15.27 -2.48
C GLU A 230 -13.18 14.59 -1.11
N PHE A 231 -13.75 15.19 -0.08
CA PHE A 231 -13.53 14.76 1.30
C PHE A 231 -14.83 14.75 2.09
N PHE A 232 -14.89 13.86 3.08
CA PHE A 232 -15.90 13.91 4.13
C PHE A 232 -15.45 14.89 5.23
N THR A 233 -16.41 15.52 5.88
CA THR A 233 -16.19 16.04 7.24
C THR A 233 -16.11 14.86 8.22
N GLN A 234 -15.53 15.07 9.42
CA GLN A 234 -15.48 14.01 10.44
C GLN A 234 -16.88 13.45 10.76
N ALA A 235 -17.87 14.32 10.97
CA ALA A 235 -19.24 13.89 11.25
C ALA A 235 -19.86 13.05 10.13
N GLN A 236 -19.64 13.43 8.88
CA GLN A 236 -20.11 12.63 7.72
C GLN A 236 -19.43 11.26 7.64
N ALA A 237 -18.12 11.22 7.92
CA ALA A 237 -17.37 9.98 7.92
C ALA A 237 -17.83 9.02 9.03
N ASP A 238 -18.08 9.54 10.23
CA ASP A 238 -18.58 8.79 11.38
C ASP A 238 -20.01 8.26 11.12
N GLU A 239 -20.87 9.09 10.57
CA GLU A 239 -22.21 8.68 10.15
C GLU A 239 -22.17 7.57 9.10
N MET A 240 -21.31 7.72 8.09
CA MET A 240 -21.16 6.72 7.03
C MET A 240 -20.57 5.42 7.58
N ALA A 241 -19.61 5.48 8.51
CA ALA A 241 -19.05 4.31 9.17
C ALA A 241 -20.12 3.47 9.87
N GLY A 242 -21.14 4.11 10.44
CA GLY A 242 -22.28 3.44 11.05
C GLY A 242 -23.32 2.92 10.08
N LYS A 243 -23.44 3.53 8.90
CA LYS A 243 -24.42 3.14 7.87
C LYS A 243 -23.92 2.04 6.95
N ASP A 244 -22.70 2.16 6.47
CA ASP A 244 -22.10 1.23 5.51
C ASP A 244 -20.57 1.16 5.72
N ALA A 245 -20.12 0.13 6.43
CA ALA A 245 -18.70 -0.10 6.66
C ALA A 245 -17.91 -0.41 5.38
N ASP A 246 -18.58 -0.78 4.29
CA ASP A 246 -17.99 -1.12 2.98
C ASP A 246 -18.25 -0.04 1.92
N PHE A 247 -18.55 1.19 2.33
CA PHE A 247 -18.95 2.27 1.44
C PHE A 247 -17.96 2.52 0.29
N HIS A 248 -16.67 2.63 0.56
CA HIS A 248 -15.65 2.86 -0.47
C HIS A 248 -15.50 1.67 -1.42
N ARG A 249 -15.59 0.44 -0.88
CA ARG A 249 -15.57 -0.78 -1.69
C ARG A 249 -16.75 -0.82 -2.64
N ARG A 250 -17.95 -0.52 -2.14
CA ARG A 250 -19.19 -0.47 -2.93
C ARG A 250 -19.13 0.59 -4.02
N ASP A 251 -18.72 1.81 -3.68
CA ASP A 251 -18.62 2.93 -4.62
C ASP A 251 -17.70 2.59 -5.81
N LEU A 252 -16.49 2.06 -5.53
CA LEU A 252 -15.54 1.68 -6.57
C LEU A 252 -16.12 0.60 -7.50
N ARG A 253 -16.66 -0.46 -6.90
CA ARG A 253 -17.24 -1.58 -7.65
C ARG A 253 -18.38 -1.14 -8.55
N GLU A 254 -19.34 -0.43 -8.01
CA GLU A 254 -20.52 0.04 -8.75
C GLU A 254 -20.17 1.09 -9.81
N ALA A 255 -19.17 1.95 -9.57
CA ALA A 255 -18.71 2.89 -10.57
C ALA A 255 -18.20 2.17 -11.82
N ILE A 256 -17.38 1.13 -11.63
CA ILE A 256 -16.86 0.32 -12.74
C ILE A 256 -17.98 -0.48 -13.42
N GLU A 257 -18.92 -1.06 -12.67
CA GLU A 257 -20.06 -1.80 -13.23
C GLU A 257 -20.97 -0.91 -14.11
N ARG A 258 -21.09 0.37 -13.76
CA ARG A 258 -21.85 1.36 -14.57
C ARG A 258 -21.05 1.93 -15.74
N GLY A 259 -19.79 1.52 -15.95
CA GLY A 259 -18.91 2.05 -16.99
C GLY A 259 -18.32 3.44 -16.66
N ASN A 260 -18.48 3.92 -15.43
CA ASN A 260 -17.86 5.15 -14.95
C ASN A 260 -16.45 4.83 -14.43
N TYR A 261 -15.52 4.65 -15.35
CA TYR A 261 -14.16 4.17 -15.09
C TYR A 261 -13.31 5.25 -14.42
N PRO A 262 -12.86 5.03 -13.16
CA PRO A 262 -11.98 5.98 -12.49
C PRO A 262 -10.63 6.08 -13.21
N ALA A 263 -10.08 7.28 -13.26
CA ALA A 263 -8.81 7.52 -13.92
C ALA A 263 -7.89 8.47 -13.14
N TRP A 264 -6.60 8.32 -13.34
CA TRP A 264 -5.55 9.17 -12.79
C TRP A 264 -4.52 9.51 -13.86
N THR A 265 -4.07 10.75 -13.88
CA THR A 265 -2.88 11.14 -14.64
C THR A 265 -1.65 10.96 -13.77
N LEU A 266 -0.66 10.20 -14.25
CA LEU A 266 0.64 10.07 -13.61
C LEU A 266 1.53 11.24 -14.00
N TYR A 267 2.05 11.91 -12.98
CA TYR A 267 3.17 12.84 -13.06
C TYR A 267 4.36 12.32 -12.26
N VAL A 268 5.54 12.78 -12.62
CA VAL A 268 6.77 12.55 -11.85
C VAL A 268 7.49 13.87 -11.59
N GLN A 269 8.26 13.90 -10.49
CA GLN A 269 9.31 14.89 -10.28
C GLN A 269 10.63 14.19 -10.57
N ILE A 270 11.49 14.84 -11.35
CA ILE A 270 12.81 14.31 -11.73
C ILE A 270 13.87 15.22 -11.14
N MET A 271 14.81 14.63 -10.41
CA MET A 271 16.01 15.30 -9.89
C MET A 271 17.23 14.66 -10.56
N PRO A 272 18.11 15.44 -11.18
CA PRO A 272 19.40 14.95 -11.66
C PRO A 272 20.16 14.25 -10.52
N TYR A 273 20.88 13.18 -10.83
CA TYR A 273 21.53 12.33 -9.83
C TYR A 273 22.45 13.12 -8.87
N GLU A 274 23.24 14.04 -9.42
CA GLU A 274 24.22 14.84 -8.65
C GLU A 274 23.58 15.90 -7.75
N ASP A 275 22.38 16.38 -8.08
CA ASP A 275 21.69 17.41 -7.30
C ASP A 275 21.41 16.93 -5.87
N ALA A 276 21.20 15.63 -5.69
CA ALA A 276 20.91 15.04 -4.38
C ALA A 276 22.00 15.30 -3.33
N LYS A 277 23.26 15.48 -3.78
CA LYS A 277 24.41 15.71 -2.91
C LYS A 277 24.39 17.08 -2.22
N THR A 278 23.80 18.07 -2.87
CA THR A 278 23.81 19.46 -2.43
C THR A 278 22.44 20.06 -2.18
N TYR A 279 21.38 19.28 -2.44
CA TYR A 279 20.02 19.76 -2.26
C TYR A 279 19.74 20.09 -0.79
N ARG A 280 19.07 21.22 -0.54
CA ARG A 280 18.80 21.75 0.81
C ARG A 280 17.89 20.86 1.68
N ILE A 281 17.14 19.95 1.08
CA ILE A 281 16.30 18.98 1.74
C ILE A 281 16.89 17.61 1.45
N ASN A 282 16.98 16.71 2.46
CA ASN A 282 17.39 15.34 2.18
C ASN A 282 16.37 14.68 1.23
N PRO A 283 16.72 14.39 -0.04
CA PRO A 283 15.78 13.89 -1.03
C PRO A 283 15.30 12.45 -0.72
N PHE A 284 15.97 11.76 0.18
CA PHE A 284 15.68 10.38 0.60
C PHE A 284 14.98 10.31 1.96
N ASP A 285 14.61 11.46 2.55
CA ASP A 285 13.77 11.52 3.75
C ASP A 285 12.30 11.39 3.36
N LEU A 286 11.68 10.27 3.72
CA LEU A 286 10.28 9.98 3.43
C LEU A 286 9.30 10.94 4.12
N THR A 287 9.73 11.72 5.11
CA THR A 287 8.88 12.73 5.78
C THR A 287 8.85 14.07 5.05
N LYS A 288 9.59 14.22 3.95
CA LYS A 288 9.75 15.43 3.18
C LYS A 288 9.24 15.31 1.75
N ILE A 289 8.71 16.39 1.22
CA ILE A 289 8.43 16.57 -0.21
C ILE A 289 9.56 17.35 -0.88
N TRP A 290 9.62 17.26 -2.20
CA TRP A 290 10.34 18.23 -3.03
C TRP A 290 9.33 19.29 -3.49
N PRO A 291 9.54 20.59 -3.18
CA PRO A 291 8.67 21.65 -3.71
C PRO A 291 8.60 21.62 -5.24
N HIS A 292 7.39 21.81 -5.78
CA HIS A 292 7.20 21.82 -7.24
C HIS A 292 7.92 23.01 -7.91
N SER A 293 8.25 24.05 -7.15
CA SER A 293 9.10 25.16 -7.63
C SER A 293 10.52 24.73 -7.91
N ASP A 294 11.02 23.71 -7.21
CA ASP A 294 12.40 23.22 -7.36
C ASP A 294 12.45 22.14 -8.44
N TYR A 295 11.53 21.19 -8.38
CA TYR A 295 11.37 20.09 -9.35
C TYR A 295 9.92 20.03 -9.77
N PRO A 296 9.55 20.60 -10.94
CA PRO A 296 8.16 20.64 -11.41
C PRO A 296 7.64 19.26 -11.79
N LEU A 297 6.32 19.13 -11.81
CA LEU A 297 5.64 17.91 -12.26
C LEU A 297 5.78 17.75 -13.77
N ILE A 298 6.24 16.57 -14.20
CA ILE A 298 6.33 16.14 -15.61
C ILE A 298 5.27 15.08 -15.82
N LYS A 299 4.37 15.29 -16.79
CA LYS A 299 3.35 14.30 -17.15
C LYS A 299 4.00 13.08 -17.80
N VAL A 300 3.48 11.88 -17.47
CA VAL A 300 3.97 10.60 -18.00
C VAL A 300 2.89 9.85 -18.77
N GLY A 301 1.71 9.69 -18.17
CA GLY A 301 0.67 8.87 -18.75
C GLY A 301 -0.61 8.86 -17.95
N ARG A 302 -1.49 7.92 -18.31
CA ARG A 302 -2.84 7.81 -17.75
C ARG A 302 -3.14 6.40 -17.27
N MET A 303 -3.64 6.27 -16.05
CA MET A 303 -4.16 5.03 -15.48
C MET A 303 -5.69 5.05 -15.50
N VAL A 304 -6.31 3.96 -15.93
CA VAL A 304 -7.77 3.78 -15.95
C VAL A 304 -8.12 2.44 -15.31
N LEU A 305 -9.14 2.40 -14.46
CA LEU A 305 -9.68 1.18 -13.87
C LEU A 305 -10.99 0.81 -14.58
N ASP A 306 -11.01 -0.31 -15.30
CA ASP A 306 -12.11 -0.69 -16.18
C ASP A 306 -12.73 -2.07 -15.87
N ARG A 307 -12.18 -2.81 -14.90
CA ARG A 307 -12.64 -4.16 -14.57
C ARG A 307 -12.60 -4.45 -13.07
N ASN A 308 -13.71 -4.95 -12.55
CA ASN A 308 -13.79 -5.48 -11.19
C ASN A 308 -13.16 -6.89 -11.08
N PRO A 309 -12.64 -7.28 -9.90
CA PRO A 309 -12.23 -8.65 -9.65
C PRO A 309 -13.44 -9.59 -9.75
N GLN A 310 -13.22 -10.78 -10.28
CA GLN A 310 -14.23 -11.85 -10.37
C GLN A 310 -14.34 -12.62 -9.05
N ASN A 311 -13.22 -12.79 -8.36
CA ASN A 311 -13.14 -13.44 -7.05
C ASN A 311 -12.31 -12.60 -6.09
N PHE A 312 -12.97 -12.04 -5.08
CA PHE A 312 -12.33 -11.13 -4.12
C PHE A 312 -11.19 -11.79 -3.35
N PHE A 313 -11.37 -13.06 -2.92
CA PHE A 313 -10.34 -13.77 -2.17
C PHE A 313 -9.11 -14.05 -3.04
N ALA A 314 -9.32 -14.63 -4.22
CA ALA A 314 -8.24 -15.01 -5.12
C ALA A 314 -7.45 -13.81 -5.66
N GLU A 315 -8.13 -12.70 -5.97
CA GLU A 315 -7.56 -11.60 -6.74
C GLU A 315 -7.24 -10.36 -5.88
N ILE A 316 -7.87 -10.21 -4.69
CA ILE A 316 -7.65 -9.06 -3.80
C ILE A 316 -7.04 -9.48 -2.46
N GLU A 317 -7.61 -10.52 -1.81
CA GLU A 317 -7.09 -10.96 -0.51
C GLU A 317 -5.72 -11.63 -0.66
N GLN A 318 -5.51 -12.45 -1.68
CA GLN A 318 -4.24 -13.11 -1.97
C GLN A 318 -3.26 -12.27 -2.81
N ALA A 319 -3.65 -11.08 -3.26
CA ALA A 319 -2.74 -10.18 -3.95
C ALA A 319 -1.56 -9.79 -3.05
N ALA A 320 -0.35 -9.91 -3.59
CA ALA A 320 0.91 -9.61 -2.93
C ALA A 320 1.65 -8.51 -3.70
N PHE A 321 1.79 -7.35 -3.07
CA PHE A 321 2.54 -6.21 -3.61
C PHE A 321 3.88 -6.12 -2.88
N SER A 322 4.97 -5.88 -3.60
CA SER A 322 6.28 -5.70 -2.98
C SER A 322 7.08 -4.55 -3.60
N PRO A 323 7.55 -3.60 -2.79
CA PRO A 323 8.46 -2.55 -3.27
C PRO A 323 9.80 -3.08 -3.83
N SER A 324 10.08 -4.39 -3.70
CA SER A 324 11.24 -5.04 -4.31
C SER A 324 11.03 -5.46 -5.77
N ASN A 325 9.80 -5.38 -6.28
CA ASN A 325 9.51 -5.75 -7.67
C ASN A 325 9.81 -4.54 -8.57
N PHE A 326 11.05 -4.47 -9.04
CA PHE A 326 11.51 -3.51 -10.03
C PHE A 326 11.67 -4.19 -11.40
N VAL A 327 11.67 -3.38 -12.44
CA VAL A 327 11.98 -3.78 -13.82
C VAL A 327 13.16 -2.96 -14.33
N PRO A 328 13.87 -3.38 -15.40
CA PRO A 328 14.94 -2.59 -15.98
C PRO A 328 14.54 -1.14 -16.20
N GLY A 329 15.43 -0.20 -15.89
CA GLY A 329 15.17 1.23 -15.94
C GLY A 329 14.56 1.83 -14.67
N ILE A 330 14.24 1.01 -13.64
CA ILE A 330 13.72 1.44 -12.34
C ILE A 330 14.46 0.71 -11.23
N ALA A 331 14.88 1.45 -10.19
CA ALA A 331 15.58 0.87 -9.05
C ALA A 331 15.23 1.59 -7.74
N ALA A 332 15.73 1.04 -6.63
CA ALA A 332 15.64 1.66 -5.30
C ALA A 332 16.52 2.90 -5.18
N SER A 333 16.33 3.63 -4.10
CA SER A 333 17.16 4.74 -3.64
C SER A 333 17.71 4.47 -2.23
N PRO A 334 18.61 5.33 -1.69
CA PRO A 334 19.10 5.23 -0.32
C PRO A 334 18.05 5.53 0.78
N ASP A 335 16.79 5.73 0.43
CA ASP A 335 15.70 5.92 1.38
C ASP A 335 15.60 4.72 2.33
N LYS A 336 15.89 4.92 3.63
CA LYS A 336 15.95 3.85 4.64
C LYS A 336 14.60 3.14 4.82
N MET A 337 13.50 3.89 4.68
CA MET A 337 12.17 3.27 4.74
C MET A 337 11.95 2.36 3.53
N LEU A 338 12.32 2.78 2.31
CA LEU A 338 12.21 1.95 1.12
C LEU A 338 13.04 0.67 1.27
N LEU A 339 14.30 0.79 1.68
CA LEU A 339 15.20 -0.35 1.84
C LEU A 339 14.68 -1.37 2.86
N GLY A 340 14.12 -0.90 3.99
CA GLY A 340 13.47 -1.78 4.97
C GLY A 340 12.21 -2.46 4.42
N ARG A 341 11.43 -1.77 3.59
CA ARG A 341 10.23 -2.30 2.93
C ARG A 341 10.55 -3.38 1.89
N ILE A 342 11.64 -3.23 1.14
CA ILE A 342 12.13 -4.23 0.17
C ILE A 342 12.32 -5.59 0.84
N PHE A 343 12.85 -5.62 2.06
CA PHE A 343 13.02 -6.85 2.84
C PHE A 343 11.71 -7.34 3.46
N SER A 344 10.91 -6.44 4.06
CA SER A 344 9.77 -6.80 4.90
C SER A 344 8.58 -7.39 4.11
N TYR A 345 8.31 -6.88 2.90
CA TYR A 345 7.11 -7.31 2.15
C TYR A 345 7.18 -8.74 1.65
N PRO A 346 8.27 -9.21 1.03
CA PRO A 346 8.38 -10.62 0.64
C PRO A 346 8.32 -11.59 1.83
N ASP A 347 8.85 -11.21 2.99
CA ASP A 347 8.74 -11.99 4.22
C ASP A 347 7.28 -12.13 4.66
N ALA A 348 6.55 -11.02 4.74
CA ALA A 348 5.14 -11.01 5.10
C ALA A 348 4.28 -11.88 4.16
N HIS A 349 4.57 -11.86 2.85
CA HIS A 349 3.82 -12.67 1.88
C HIS A 349 4.07 -14.16 2.04
N ARG A 350 5.32 -14.57 2.34
CA ARG A 350 5.64 -15.98 2.62
C ARG A 350 4.93 -16.49 3.87
N TYR A 351 4.85 -15.67 4.91
CA TYR A 351 4.10 -15.98 6.11
C TYR A 351 2.59 -16.04 5.85
N ARG A 352 2.02 -15.03 5.18
CA ARG A 352 0.57 -14.84 5.07
C ARG A 352 -0.07 -15.77 4.04
N ILE A 353 0.58 -16.00 2.90
CA ILE A 353 0.03 -16.73 1.74
C ILE A 353 0.75 -18.07 1.56
N GLY A 354 2.07 -18.09 1.72
CA GLY A 354 2.89 -19.29 1.59
C GLY A 354 4.10 -19.10 0.67
N THR A 355 5.01 -20.08 0.69
CA THR A 355 6.29 -20.04 -0.02
C THR A 355 6.14 -19.73 -1.52
N ASN A 356 5.15 -20.32 -2.16
CA ASN A 356 4.91 -20.19 -3.60
C ASN A 356 3.86 -19.12 -3.97
N PHE A 357 3.67 -18.10 -3.14
CA PHE A 357 2.68 -17.03 -3.37
C PHE A 357 2.82 -16.34 -4.74
N ALA A 358 4.04 -16.25 -5.26
CA ALA A 358 4.32 -15.64 -6.57
C ALA A 358 3.77 -16.44 -7.77
N GLN A 359 3.34 -17.69 -7.55
CA GLN A 359 2.74 -18.54 -8.60
C GLN A 359 1.22 -18.37 -8.71
N LEU A 360 0.58 -17.74 -7.73
CA LEU A 360 -0.85 -17.43 -7.81
C LEU A 360 -1.09 -16.51 -9.02
N PRO A 361 -2.16 -16.73 -9.79
CA PRO A 361 -2.42 -15.96 -11.03
C PRO A 361 -2.33 -14.44 -10.83
N VAL A 362 -2.86 -13.92 -9.72
CA VAL A 362 -2.83 -12.49 -9.40
C VAL A 362 -1.42 -11.96 -9.13
N ASN A 363 -0.50 -12.82 -8.71
CA ASN A 363 0.87 -12.43 -8.34
C ASN A 363 1.91 -12.80 -9.42
N ALA A 364 1.57 -13.74 -10.28
CA ALA A 364 2.46 -14.15 -11.39
C ALA A 364 2.56 -13.05 -12.45
N PRO A 365 3.70 -12.93 -13.15
CA PRO A 365 3.77 -12.08 -14.33
C PRO A 365 2.82 -12.58 -15.44
N HIS A 366 2.09 -11.65 -16.06
CA HIS A 366 1.15 -11.97 -17.14
C HIS A 366 1.83 -11.90 -18.53
N ALA A 367 2.81 -11.01 -18.69
CA ALA A 367 3.41 -10.71 -19.99
C ALA A 367 4.91 -11.02 -20.07
N ALA A 368 5.53 -11.47 -18.98
CA ALA A 368 6.94 -11.83 -18.93
C ALA A 368 7.15 -13.29 -18.54
N PRO A 369 8.18 -13.98 -19.07
CA PRO A 369 8.52 -15.32 -18.65
C PRO A 369 9.17 -15.31 -17.25
N VAL A 370 9.01 -16.41 -16.51
CA VAL A 370 9.71 -16.64 -15.25
C VAL A 370 10.72 -17.78 -15.43
N ASN A 371 12.01 -17.43 -15.42
CA ASN A 371 13.12 -18.36 -15.56
C ASN A 371 14.02 -18.23 -14.33
N ASN A 372 13.80 -19.04 -13.31
CA ASN A 372 14.60 -19.02 -12.08
C ASN A 372 14.84 -20.43 -11.53
N TYR A 373 15.68 -20.50 -10.51
CA TYR A 373 16.03 -21.74 -9.81
C TYR A 373 15.19 -21.97 -8.54
N SER A 374 14.11 -21.22 -8.32
CA SER A 374 13.16 -21.50 -7.25
C SER A 374 12.49 -22.84 -7.49
N HIS A 375 12.59 -23.75 -6.52
CA HIS A 375 12.27 -25.15 -6.69
C HIS A 375 11.47 -25.67 -5.52
N ASP A 376 10.48 -26.53 -5.81
CA ASP A 376 9.66 -27.22 -4.81
C ASP A 376 8.95 -26.32 -3.78
N GLY A 377 8.71 -26.83 -2.60
CA GLY A 377 7.99 -26.17 -1.50
C GLY A 377 6.49 -26.35 -1.56
N SER A 378 5.83 -25.97 -0.45
CA SER A 378 4.40 -26.15 -0.27
C SER A 378 3.56 -25.52 -1.38
N MET A 379 2.56 -26.25 -1.88
CA MET A 379 1.63 -25.84 -2.94
C MET A 379 2.28 -25.44 -4.26
N ARG A 380 3.47 -25.96 -4.55
CA ARG A 380 4.09 -25.86 -5.86
C ARG A 380 3.27 -26.64 -6.86
N TYR A 381 2.77 -25.99 -7.92
CA TYR A 381 2.00 -26.65 -8.99
C TYR A 381 2.58 -26.42 -10.40
N ASN A 382 3.48 -25.44 -10.55
CA ASN A 382 4.15 -25.18 -11.83
C ASN A 382 5.34 -26.13 -12.01
N PHE A 383 5.54 -26.56 -13.25
CA PHE A 383 6.75 -27.30 -13.60
C PHE A 383 7.97 -26.38 -13.66
N ASN A 384 9.08 -26.86 -13.11
CA ASN A 384 10.36 -26.55 -13.69
C ASN A 384 10.59 -27.50 -14.86
N ASP A 385 11.26 -27.06 -15.93
CA ASP A 385 11.62 -27.93 -17.03
C ASP A 385 12.47 -29.09 -16.47
N PRO A 386 12.06 -30.36 -16.65
CA PRO A 386 12.78 -31.49 -16.08
C PRO A 386 14.17 -31.71 -16.69
N SER A 387 14.47 -31.08 -17.83
CA SER A 387 15.75 -31.15 -18.49
C SER A 387 16.74 -30.06 -18.01
N VAL A 388 16.27 -29.10 -17.20
CA VAL A 388 17.07 -27.97 -16.71
C VAL A 388 17.57 -28.24 -15.29
N PRO A 389 18.88 -28.04 -15.00
CA PRO A 389 19.40 -28.20 -13.65
C PRO A 389 18.83 -27.19 -12.69
N THR A 390 18.81 -27.52 -11.39
CA THR A 390 18.24 -26.70 -10.31
C THR A 390 19.27 -25.81 -9.63
N TYR A 391 20.40 -25.54 -10.28
CA TYR A 391 21.52 -24.77 -9.71
C TYR A 391 22.20 -23.89 -10.75
N ALA A 392 22.80 -22.79 -10.31
CA ALA A 392 23.66 -21.93 -11.10
C ALA A 392 25.04 -21.78 -10.39
N PRO A 393 26.16 -21.63 -11.11
CA PRO A 393 26.28 -21.74 -12.54
C PRO A 393 26.23 -23.20 -13.04
N ASN A 394 25.78 -23.39 -14.29
CA ASN A 394 25.82 -24.71 -14.93
C ASN A 394 26.15 -24.61 -16.41
N SER A 395 26.59 -25.73 -17.00
CA SER A 395 26.84 -25.87 -18.42
C SER A 395 25.79 -26.73 -19.14
N LEU A 396 24.66 -26.99 -18.51
CA LEU A 396 23.61 -27.91 -18.94
C LEU A 396 22.39 -27.19 -19.56
N GLY A 397 22.56 -25.93 -19.97
CA GLY A 397 21.51 -25.15 -20.63
C GLY A 397 20.48 -24.51 -19.69
N GLY A 398 20.78 -24.41 -18.41
CA GLY A 398 19.91 -23.68 -17.45
C GLY A 398 19.92 -22.15 -17.65
N PRO A 399 18.99 -21.43 -17.06
CA PRO A 399 18.97 -19.97 -17.08
C PRO A 399 20.30 -19.37 -16.61
N HIS A 400 20.68 -18.24 -17.17
CA HIS A 400 21.90 -17.52 -16.79
C HIS A 400 21.60 -16.03 -16.61
N ALA A 401 22.39 -15.38 -15.74
CA ALA A 401 22.32 -13.94 -15.57
C ALA A 401 22.74 -13.21 -16.85
N ASP A 402 22.08 -12.12 -17.16
CA ASP A 402 22.33 -11.26 -18.29
C ASP A 402 22.39 -9.81 -17.84
N ALA A 403 23.59 -9.28 -17.70
CA ALA A 403 23.84 -7.94 -17.22
C ALA A 403 23.39 -6.84 -18.19
N GLU A 404 23.21 -7.14 -19.47
CA GLU A 404 22.70 -6.18 -20.47
C GLU A 404 21.19 -5.97 -20.33
N ARG A 405 20.48 -6.98 -19.81
CA ARG A 405 19.03 -6.95 -19.59
C ARG A 405 18.63 -6.47 -18.21
N ALA A 406 19.54 -6.46 -17.25
CA ALA A 406 19.26 -6.10 -15.89
C ALA A 406 19.87 -4.73 -15.55
N ASP A 407 19.14 -3.93 -14.75
CA ASP A 407 19.70 -2.76 -14.07
C ASP A 407 19.73 -3.05 -12.59
N GLU A 408 20.93 -3.03 -12.02
CA GLU A 408 21.09 -2.92 -10.59
C GLU A 408 21.28 -1.43 -10.30
N GLY A 409 20.26 -0.80 -9.70
CA GLY A 409 20.36 0.59 -9.24
C GLY A 409 21.54 0.73 -8.29
N SER A 410 22.32 1.75 -8.49
CA SER A 410 23.48 2.01 -7.65
C SER A 410 23.54 3.48 -7.22
N TRP A 411 24.16 3.71 -6.10
CA TRP A 411 24.50 5.05 -5.59
C TRP A 411 25.83 4.99 -4.84
N GLU A 412 26.49 6.14 -4.78
CA GLU A 412 27.73 6.29 -4.04
C GLU A 412 27.44 6.65 -2.59
N SER A 413 28.20 6.07 -1.66
CA SER A 413 28.23 6.48 -0.26
C SER A 413 29.45 7.36 -0.03
N ASP A 414 29.25 8.58 0.40
CA ASP A 414 30.32 9.48 0.78
C ASP A 414 30.77 9.19 2.23
N GLY A 415 32.09 9.25 2.47
CA GLY A 415 32.69 9.13 3.79
C GLY A 415 33.18 7.75 4.15
N GLU A 416 33.59 7.60 5.42
CA GLU A 416 34.05 6.32 5.95
C GLU A 416 32.91 5.35 6.16
N LEU A 417 33.09 4.08 5.78
CA LEU A 417 32.15 3.01 6.05
C LEU A 417 32.28 2.54 7.50
N VAL A 418 31.67 3.26 8.41
CA VAL A 418 31.67 2.95 9.86
C VAL A 418 30.33 2.37 10.24
N ARG A 419 30.36 1.23 10.95
CA ARG A 419 29.16 0.68 11.58
C ARG A 419 28.77 1.55 12.78
N THR A 420 27.77 2.38 12.60
CA THR A 420 27.24 3.26 13.65
C THR A 420 25.73 3.33 13.61
N ALA A 421 25.11 3.74 14.72
CA ALA A 421 23.72 4.14 14.72
C ALA A 421 23.56 5.44 13.90
N TYR A 422 22.45 5.52 13.18
CA TYR A 422 22.10 6.76 12.48
C TYR A 422 21.86 7.87 13.49
N THR A 423 22.53 8.99 13.28
CA THR A 423 22.24 10.23 13.98
C THR A 423 21.50 11.17 13.03
N LEU A 424 20.47 11.86 13.54
CA LEU A 424 19.83 12.95 12.81
C LEU A 424 20.86 13.96 12.36
N ARG A 425 20.71 14.51 11.16
CA ARG A 425 21.49 15.66 10.75
C ARG A 425 21.15 16.82 11.69
N PRO A 426 22.11 17.65 12.13
CA PRO A 426 21.81 18.78 13.02
C PRO A 426 20.83 19.79 12.46
N ASP A 427 20.70 19.85 11.14
CA ASP A 427 19.83 20.73 10.35
C ASP A 427 18.50 20.07 9.92
N ASP A 428 18.21 18.83 10.34
CA ASP A 428 16.93 18.18 10.07
C ASP A 428 15.79 18.96 10.75
N ASP A 429 14.93 19.53 9.92
CA ASP A 429 13.76 20.30 10.34
C ASP A 429 12.49 19.46 10.14
N ASP A 430 11.81 19.17 11.23
CA ASP A 430 10.61 18.34 11.22
C ASP A 430 9.30 19.15 11.09
N PHE A 431 9.32 20.48 11.25
CA PHE A 431 8.11 21.28 11.34
C PHE A 431 7.87 22.25 10.16
N SER A 432 8.92 22.71 9.48
CA SER A 432 8.77 23.75 8.43
C SER A 432 7.86 23.35 7.29
N GLN A 433 7.89 22.11 6.81
CA GLN A 433 6.98 21.66 5.75
C GLN A 433 5.53 21.51 6.25
N ALA A 434 5.33 21.08 7.50
CA ALA A 434 4.01 21.06 8.15
C ALA A 434 3.47 22.48 8.32
N ARG A 435 4.34 23.43 8.71
CA ARG A 435 4.00 24.86 8.80
C ARG A 435 3.60 25.42 7.44
N THR A 436 4.38 25.17 6.41
CA THR A 436 4.05 25.61 5.04
C THR A 436 2.72 25.03 4.55
N LEU A 437 2.43 23.79 4.89
CA LEU A 437 1.14 23.18 4.58
C LEU A 437 -0.02 23.94 5.24
N TYR A 438 0.08 24.25 6.53
CA TYR A 438 -0.92 25.01 7.28
C TYR A 438 -1.04 26.46 6.80
N GLU A 439 0.09 27.17 6.72
CA GLU A 439 0.11 28.62 6.53
C GLU A 439 -0.10 29.03 5.07
N VAL A 440 0.45 28.26 4.11
CA VAL A 440 0.50 28.66 2.70
C VAL A 440 -0.43 27.83 1.82
N THR A 441 -0.51 26.52 2.07
CA THR A 441 -1.23 25.61 1.17
C THR A 441 -2.72 25.52 1.50
N MET A 442 -3.07 25.44 2.79
CA MET A 442 -4.46 25.34 3.24
C MET A 442 -5.17 26.70 3.15
N ASN A 443 -6.41 26.69 2.65
CA ASN A 443 -7.31 27.83 2.78
C ASN A 443 -7.91 27.92 4.19
N ASP A 444 -8.67 28.97 4.46
CA ASP A 444 -9.23 29.21 5.81
C ASP A 444 -10.20 28.11 6.25
N GLU A 445 -11.02 27.60 5.35
CA GLU A 445 -11.96 26.51 5.66
C GLU A 445 -11.24 25.20 5.98
N GLU A 446 -10.16 24.89 5.27
CA GLU A 446 -9.32 23.73 5.55
C GLU A 446 -8.61 23.87 6.91
N ARG A 447 -8.14 25.06 7.26
CA ARG A 447 -7.55 25.35 8.59
C ARG A 447 -8.58 25.19 9.71
N GLU A 448 -9.82 25.67 9.53
CA GLU A 448 -10.91 25.46 10.49
C GLU A 448 -11.20 23.97 10.70
N ARG A 449 -11.32 23.19 9.62
CA ARG A 449 -11.52 21.75 9.73
C ARG A 449 -10.34 21.06 10.41
N LEU A 450 -9.10 21.46 10.09
CA LEU A 450 -7.90 20.92 10.73
C LEU A 450 -7.94 21.14 12.25
N VAL A 451 -8.20 22.38 12.70
CA VAL A 451 -8.33 22.70 14.13
C VAL A 451 -9.42 21.86 14.80
N SER A 452 -10.59 21.76 14.19
CA SER A 452 -11.70 20.96 14.71
C SER A 452 -11.35 19.47 14.82
N ASN A 453 -10.72 18.91 13.79
CA ASN A 453 -10.33 17.50 13.77
C ASN A 453 -9.26 17.19 14.83
N ILE A 454 -8.24 18.05 14.95
CA ILE A 454 -7.18 17.90 15.96
C ILE A 454 -7.79 18.00 17.35
N SER A 455 -8.62 19.01 17.59
CA SER A 455 -9.21 19.27 18.90
C SER A 455 -10.10 18.12 19.38
N GLY A 456 -10.92 17.55 18.49
CA GLY A 456 -11.72 16.37 18.80
C GLY A 456 -10.85 15.15 19.14
N HIS A 457 -9.74 14.97 18.45
CA HIS A 457 -8.84 13.84 18.64
C HIS A 457 -7.95 14.00 19.90
N VAL A 458 -7.36 15.19 20.11
CA VAL A 458 -6.54 15.51 21.30
C VAL A 458 -7.42 15.61 22.56
N GLY A 459 -8.64 16.12 22.43
CA GLY A 459 -9.59 16.21 23.56
C GLY A 459 -9.96 14.85 24.16
N ALA A 460 -9.83 13.76 23.40
CA ALA A 460 -10.04 12.40 23.88
C ALA A 460 -8.82 11.79 24.60
N VAL A 461 -7.68 12.49 24.64
CA VAL A 461 -6.47 12.08 25.40
C VAL A 461 -6.74 12.24 26.91
N ARG A 462 -6.51 11.18 27.69
CA ARG A 462 -6.79 11.14 29.12
C ARG A 462 -5.60 11.62 29.96
N SER A 463 -4.37 11.32 29.52
CA SER A 463 -3.15 11.77 30.20
C SER A 463 -2.92 13.26 29.96
N ASP A 464 -2.88 14.05 31.04
CA ASP A 464 -2.58 15.48 30.99
C ASP A 464 -1.19 15.76 30.41
N GLU A 465 -0.20 14.92 30.74
CA GLU A 465 1.17 15.04 30.22
C GLU A 465 1.21 14.84 28.71
N ILE A 466 0.55 13.80 28.20
CA ILE A 466 0.50 13.51 26.75
C ILE A 466 -0.27 14.61 26.03
N ARG A 467 -1.38 15.07 26.59
CA ARG A 467 -2.19 16.16 26.02
C ARG A 467 -1.41 17.46 25.93
N GLU A 468 -0.66 17.82 26.97
CA GLU A 468 0.19 19.02 26.95
C GLU A 468 1.31 18.90 25.93
N ARG A 469 1.94 17.73 25.79
CA ARG A 469 2.96 17.46 24.78
C ARG A 469 2.37 17.51 23.35
N ALA A 470 1.13 17.06 23.17
CA ALA A 470 0.42 17.20 21.90
C ALA A 470 0.15 18.67 21.54
N PHE A 471 -0.17 19.51 22.52
CA PHE A 471 -0.31 20.96 22.29
C PHE A 471 1.02 21.58 21.88
N GLN A 472 2.12 21.26 22.57
CA GLN A 472 3.48 21.75 22.22
C GLN A 472 3.90 21.29 20.82
N TYR A 473 3.52 20.08 20.44
CA TYR A 473 3.75 19.58 19.07
C TYR A 473 3.10 20.48 18.01
N TRP A 474 1.86 20.92 18.24
CA TRP A 474 1.15 21.83 17.34
C TRP A 474 1.65 23.28 17.43
N ASP A 475 2.11 23.74 18.60
CA ASP A 475 2.80 25.01 18.73
C ASP A 475 4.09 25.05 17.86
N ASN A 476 4.81 23.95 17.79
CA ASN A 476 6.01 23.80 16.96
C ASN A 476 5.68 23.80 15.46
N VAL A 477 4.55 23.26 15.05
CA VAL A 477 4.06 23.39 13.66
C VAL A 477 3.75 24.87 13.39
N HIS A 478 2.84 25.47 14.16
CA HIS A 478 2.50 26.90 14.07
C HIS A 478 1.89 27.38 15.38
N PRO A 479 2.39 28.51 15.99
CA PRO A 479 1.88 28.99 17.28
C PRO A 479 0.37 29.27 17.29
N GLU A 480 -0.17 29.85 16.22
CA GLU A 480 -1.61 30.07 16.08
C GLU A 480 -2.39 28.74 16.09
N LEU A 481 -1.91 27.73 15.37
CA LEU A 481 -2.55 26.40 15.33
C LEU A 481 -2.62 25.79 16.74
N GLY A 482 -1.51 25.80 17.47
CA GLY A 482 -1.44 25.28 18.84
C GLY A 482 -2.38 26.03 19.78
N SER A 483 -2.42 27.38 19.72
CA SER A 483 -3.36 28.20 20.52
C SER A 483 -4.81 27.84 20.21
N ARG A 484 -5.20 27.81 18.94
CA ARG A 484 -6.57 27.48 18.51
C ARG A 484 -7.02 26.09 18.95
N VAL A 485 -6.10 25.11 18.88
CA VAL A 485 -6.37 23.74 19.35
C VAL A 485 -6.59 23.71 20.86
N ARG A 486 -5.75 24.40 21.67
CA ARG A 486 -5.94 24.50 23.14
C ARG A 486 -7.28 25.12 23.49
N GLU A 487 -7.62 26.25 22.87
CA GLU A 487 -8.88 26.97 23.09
C GLU A 487 -10.08 26.08 22.76
N ALA A 488 -10.05 25.38 21.62
CA ALA A 488 -11.14 24.51 21.21
C ALA A 488 -11.32 23.29 22.15
N VAL A 489 -10.23 22.67 22.62
CA VAL A 489 -10.28 21.59 23.62
C VAL A 489 -10.84 22.10 24.96
N ALA A 490 -10.40 23.28 25.43
CA ALA A 490 -10.90 23.88 26.67
C ALA A 490 -12.41 24.24 26.60
N ALA A 491 -12.84 24.78 25.45
CA ALA A 491 -14.24 25.11 25.21
C ALA A 491 -15.14 23.85 25.23
N ALA A 492 -14.69 22.76 24.59
CA ALA A 492 -15.42 21.50 24.61
C ALA A 492 -15.55 20.90 26.01
N ALA A 493 -14.51 21.01 26.85
CA ALA A 493 -14.53 20.52 28.23
C ALA A 493 -15.44 21.35 29.14
N SER A 494 -15.65 22.65 28.88
CA SER A 494 -16.53 23.53 29.65
C SER A 494 -18.01 23.46 29.25
N GLY A 495 -18.31 22.92 28.07
CA GLY A 495 -19.67 22.75 27.54
C GLY A 495 -20.31 21.38 27.81
N SER A 496 -19.55 20.42 28.33
CA SER A 496 -19.99 19.09 28.75
C SER A 496 -20.25 19.04 30.23
#